data_50d6a046c0f30b5fc22bb7c5bf669dd2
#
_entry.id   50d6a046c0f30b5fc22bb7c5bf669dd2
#
_cell.length_a   1.000
_cell.length_b   1.000
_cell.length_c   1.000
_cell.angle_alpha   90.00
_cell.angle_beta   90.00
_cell.angle_gamma   90.00
#
_symmetry.space_group_name_H-M   'P 1'
#
loop_
_entity.id
_entity.type
_entity.pdbx_description
1 polymer ?
#
loop_
_entity_poly.entity_id
_entity_poly.type
_entity_poly.pdbx_seq_one_letter_code
_entity_poly.pdbx_strand_id
1 'polypeptide(L)'
;MDMKKHLPSADLEKLGKILEIKEAYQRGDISLEEGRTRIREQIGKIRPYEIALAEQELKTIEENECRKEDIQKMIELFDEVMDTNRPNLPLNHPIMCYYRENDEMRRHMLAIEDLVQYPIIKNQWLELYDQIAAFRTHLSRKQNQLYSILEQKGFDRPTTTMWLLDDFVRDEIRDAKKLIEEDKEEEFLAMQSTIVADVLDLLQKEESVLYPTALAMITPEEFEQMRSGDYEIGFAWIDVEGFQNTDKTETQPTTVPDGFASELSALLSKYGLGGGDTDRVFDVTTGKLSLEQINLIYKHLPVDISYVDENELVRFYSDTNRRIFPRSKNVIGRDVKNCHPRTSVHLVEEIIAKFRSGEQDSVDFWINKPGVFIYIYYVAVRDAEGRFRGVLEMMQDCSRIRELQGSRTLLTWSNDTQGVKSMEDQNSTSDDIPATKENSTIELSANTRLQDLFKIYPQLRKDLPSMNSAFKMLNSPLARIIIPKATIAMMSERSGISLDDILLILKKLIAKYQREK
;
A
#
# COMPACT_ATOMS: atom_id res chain seq x y z
N MET A 1 -9.77 -1.70 -24.16
CA MET A 1 -9.80 -0.38 -24.88
C MET A 1 -8.64 -0.34 -25.86
N ASP A 2 -8.70 0.54 -26.86
CA ASP A 2 -7.66 0.59 -27.90
C ASP A 2 -6.68 1.71 -27.57
N MET A 3 -5.47 1.37 -27.16
CA MET A 3 -4.36 2.26 -26.82
C MET A 3 -4.09 3.31 -27.90
N LYS A 4 -4.28 2.95 -29.19
CA LYS A 4 -4.05 3.85 -30.33
C LYS A 4 -4.89 5.14 -30.27
N LYS A 5 -6.04 5.11 -29.59
CA LYS A 5 -6.92 6.30 -29.45
C LYS A 5 -6.36 7.36 -28.48
N HIS A 6 -5.42 6.97 -27.65
CA HIS A 6 -4.85 7.80 -26.59
C HIS A 6 -3.42 8.26 -26.90
N LEU A 7 -2.87 7.84 -28.04
CA LEU A 7 -1.53 8.20 -28.47
C LEU A 7 -1.58 9.21 -29.62
N PRO A 8 -0.55 10.06 -29.77
CA PRO A 8 -0.33 10.78 -31.01
C PRO A 8 -0.30 9.81 -32.18
N SER A 9 -0.72 10.23 -33.37
CA SER A 9 -0.85 9.35 -34.56
C SER A 9 0.39 8.47 -34.73
N ALA A 10 0.23 7.16 -34.54
CA ALA A 10 1.29 6.19 -34.72
C ALA A 10 1.44 5.88 -36.22
N ASP A 11 2.66 5.88 -36.70
CA ASP A 11 2.99 5.43 -38.04
C ASP A 11 3.00 3.91 -38.06
N LEU A 12 1.95 3.30 -38.65
CA LEU A 12 1.79 1.84 -38.73
C LEU A 12 2.88 1.17 -39.54
N GLU A 13 3.43 1.85 -40.58
CA GLU A 13 4.54 1.30 -41.38
C GLU A 13 5.82 1.25 -40.54
N LYS A 14 6.09 2.32 -39.81
CA LYS A 14 7.19 2.40 -38.86
C LYS A 14 7.08 1.32 -37.77
N LEU A 15 5.87 1.12 -37.21
CA LEU A 15 5.60 0.10 -36.22
C LEU A 15 5.89 -1.32 -36.75
N GLY A 16 5.45 -1.60 -37.97
CA GLY A 16 5.72 -2.89 -38.63
C GLY A 16 7.22 -3.17 -38.78
N LYS A 17 8.01 -2.16 -39.17
CA LYS A 17 9.48 -2.27 -39.29
C LYS A 17 10.15 -2.48 -37.92
N ILE A 18 9.66 -1.81 -36.88
CA ILE A 18 10.15 -2.01 -35.49
C ILE A 18 9.96 -3.47 -35.08
N LEU A 19 8.76 -4.01 -35.29
CA LEU A 19 8.45 -5.40 -34.95
C LEU A 19 9.30 -6.40 -35.73
N GLU A 20 9.44 -6.20 -37.03
CA GLU A 20 10.24 -7.09 -37.91
C GLU A 20 11.72 -7.15 -37.46
N ILE A 21 12.34 -6.01 -37.19
CA ILE A 21 13.74 -5.96 -36.74
C ILE A 21 13.88 -6.57 -35.35
N LYS A 22 12.93 -6.28 -34.43
CA LYS A 22 12.90 -6.87 -33.10
C LYS A 22 12.81 -8.39 -33.16
N GLU A 23 11.87 -8.95 -33.90
CA GLU A 23 11.71 -10.39 -34.04
C GLU A 23 12.95 -11.07 -34.63
N ALA A 24 13.55 -10.47 -35.67
CA ALA A 24 14.79 -11.01 -36.28
C ALA A 24 15.93 -11.02 -35.25
N TYR A 25 16.05 -9.98 -34.40
CA TYR A 25 17.06 -9.93 -33.34
C TYR A 25 16.77 -10.96 -32.23
N GLN A 26 15.52 -11.07 -31.78
CA GLN A 26 15.13 -12.02 -30.73
C GLN A 26 15.35 -13.47 -31.16
N ARG A 27 15.10 -13.82 -32.44
CA ARG A 27 15.37 -15.15 -33.01
C ARG A 27 16.86 -15.41 -33.22
N GLY A 28 17.72 -14.38 -33.12
CA GLY A 28 19.15 -14.50 -33.41
C GLY A 28 19.48 -14.47 -34.89
N ASP A 29 18.53 -14.08 -35.76
CA ASP A 29 18.75 -13.99 -37.22
C ASP A 29 19.67 -12.82 -37.56
N ILE A 30 19.74 -11.79 -36.73
CA ILE A 30 20.60 -10.62 -36.85
C ILE A 30 21.34 -10.34 -35.52
N SER A 31 22.54 -9.76 -35.59
CA SER A 31 23.26 -9.29 -34.42
C SER A 31 22.69 -7.97 -33.87
N LEU A 32 23.05 -7.59 -32.63
CA LEU A 32 22.70 -6.31 -32.04
C LEU A 32 23.14 -5.13 -32.90
N GLU A 33 24.36 -5.14 -33.38
CA GLU A 33 24.94 -4.10 -34.23
C GLU A 33 24.21 -3.96 -35.58
N GLU A 34 23.87 -5.11 -36.18
CA GLU A 34 23.09 -5.12 -37.42
C GLU A 34 21.66 -4.60 -37.18
N GLY A 35 21.02 -5.01 -36.08
CA GLY A 35 19.70 -4.50 -35.67
C GLY A 35 19.72 -2.99 -35.48
N ARG A 36 20.66 -2.45 -34.72
CA ARG A 36 20.87 -1.00 -34.51
C ARG A 36 21.10 -0.26 -35.82
N THR A 37 21.85 -0.82 -36.73
CA THR A 37 22.11 -0.23 -38.06
C THR A 37 20.81 -0.15 -38.87
N ARG A 38 20.05 -1.24 -38.96
CA ARG A 38 18.74 -1.26 -39.65
C ARG A 38 17.78 -0.24 -39.06
N ILE A 39 17.75 -0.10 -37.74
CA ILE A 39 16.89 0.89 -37.05
C ILE A 39 17.30 2.31 -37.46
N ARG A 40 18.58 2.64 -37.40
CA ARG A 40 19.07 3.98 -37.80
C ARG A 40 18.74 4.32 -39.24
N GLU A 41 18.88 3.38 -40.16
CA GLU A 41 18.65 3.58 -41.58
C GLU A 41 17.17 3.62 -41.98
N GLN A 42 16.34 2.73 -41.39
CA GLN A 42 14.96 2.51 -41.83
C GLN A 42 13.92 3.19 -40.98
N ILE A 43 14.23 3.49 -39.70
CA ILE A 43 13.27 3.97 -38.71
C ILE A 43 13.66 5.35 -38.19
N GLY A 44 14.94 5.61 -37.96
CA GLY A 44 15.44 6.81 -37.35
C GLY A 44 15.15 6.88 -35.84
N LYS A 45 14.65 8.03 -35.33
CA LYS A 45 14.31 8.16 -33.92
C LYS A 45 13.03 7.44 -33.58
N ILE A 46 13.03 6.71 -32.44
CA ILE A 46 11.90 5.98 -31.90
C ILE A 46 11.42 6.71 -30.64
N ARG A 47 10.11 6.91 -30.53
CA ARG A 47 9.48 7.41 -29.30
C ARG A 47 9.17 6.22 -28.38
N PRO A 48 9.38 6.35 -27.06
CA PRO A 48 9.15 5.26 -26.11
C PRO A 48 7.76 4.61 -26.23
N TYR A 49 6.71 5.36 -26.46
CA TYR A 49 5.36 4.83 -26.63
C TYR A 49 5.18 3.98 -27.93
N GLU A 50 6.03 4.15 -28.94
CA GLU A 50 5.99 3.31 -30.16
C GLU A 50 6.48 1.88 -29.84
N ILE A 51 7.45 1.76 -28.92
CA ILE A 51 7.91 0.47 -28.40
C ILE A 51 6.82 -0.20 -27.57
N ALA A 52 6.20 0.56 -26.67
CA ALA A 52 5.11 0.09 -25.84
C ALA A 52 3.90 -0.37 -26.68
N LEU A 53 3.60 0.35 -27.76
CA LEU A 53 2.56 -0.03 -28.71
C LEU A 53 2.92 -1.32 -29.46
N ALA A 54 4.19 -1.49 -29.86
CA ALA A 54 4.67 -2.72 -30.47
C ALA A 54 4.49 -3.92 -29.55
N GLU A 55 4.80 -3.79 -28.26
CA GLU A 55 4.57 -4.83 -27.26
C GLU A 55 3.09 -5.17 -27.10
N GLN A 56 2.22 -4.16 -27.08
CA GLN A 56 0.77 -4.36 -26.95
C GLN A 56 0.18 -5.10 -28.16
N GLU A 57 0.67 -4.84 -29.37
CA GLU A 57 0.20 -5.51 -30.60
C GLU A 57 0.58 -6.99 -30.63
N LEU A 58 1.69 -7.38 -30.02
CA LEU A 58 2.10 -8.80 -29.92
C LEU A 58 1.13 -9.65 -29.09
N LYS A 59 0.31 -9.03 -28.22
CA LYS A 59 -0.74 -9.72 -27.46
C LYS A 59 -1.74 -10.47 -28.36
N THR A 60 -1.92 -10.03 -29.59
CA THR A 60 -2.84 -10.66 -30.54
C THR A 60 -2.23 -11.88 -31.25
N ILE A 61 -0.93 -12.10 -31.13
CA ILE A 61 -0.20 -13.12 -31.90
C ILE A 61 0.32 -14.26 -31.00
N GLU A 62 0.69 -13.97 -29.75
CA GLU A 62 1.26 -14.95 -28.83
C GLU A 62 0.60 -14.91 -27.46
N GLU A 63 0.05 -16.06 -27.00
CA GLU A 63 -0.46 -16.25 -25.63
C GLU A 63 0.63 -16.38 -24.56
N ASN A 64 1.92 -16.30 -24.94
CA ASN A 64 3.03 -16.53 -24.02
C ASN A 64 3.45 -15.27 -23.26
N GLU A 65 3.76 -15.46 -21.98
CA GLU A 65 4.30 -14.43 -21.06
C GLU A 65 5.52 -13.74 -21.67
N CYS A 66 5.52 -12.40 -21.68
CA CYS A 66 6.70 -11.62 -22.02
C CYS A 66 7.80 -11.89 -20.98
N ARG A 67 8.93 -12.44 -21.40
CA ARG A 67 10.04 -12.74 -20.48
C ARG A 67 10.83 -11.47 -20.20
N LYS A 68 11.35 -11.34 -18.97
CA LYS A 68 12.26 -10.24 -18.56
C LYS A 68 13.37 -10.00 -19.58
N GLU A 69 13.96 -11.09 -20.09
CA GLU A 69 15.03 -11.09 -21.09
C GLU A 69 14.62 -10.48 -22.44
N ASP A 70 13.35 -10.62 -22.84
CA ASP A 70 12.87 -10.09 -24.11
C ASP A 70 12.73 -8.57 -24.08
N ILE A 71 12.30 -8.02 -22.93
CA ILE A 71 12.24 -6.58 -22.71
C ILE A 71 13.65 -5.99 -22.65
N GLN A 72 14.57 -6.65 -21.98
CA GLN A 72 15.95 -6.20 -21.88
C GLN A 72 16.61 -6.12 -23.27
N LYS A 73 16.51 -7.19 -24.07
CA LYS A 73 16.99 -7.20 -25.45
C LYS A 73 16.38 -6.08 -26.30
N MET A 74 15.11 -5.78 -26.07
CA MET A 74 14.42 -4.73 -26.80
C MET A 74 14.95 -3.34 -26.42
N ILE A 75 15.14 -3.07 -25.13
CA ILE A 75 15.71 -1.81 -24.66
C ILE A 75 17.14 -1.65 -25.22
N GLU A 76 17.99 -2.68 -25.14
CA GLU A 76 19.33 -2.67 -25.71
C GLU A 76 19.34 -2.37 -27.22
N LEU A 77 18.39 -2.96 -27.96
CA LEU A 77 18.26 -2.74 -29.40
C LEU A 77 17.94 -1.28 -29.76
N PHE A 78 17.12 -0.62 -28.94
CA PHE A 78 16.59 0.73 -29.22
C PHE A 78 17.30 1.86 -28.47
N ASP A 79 18.17 1.58 -27.52
CA ASP A 79 18.79 2.55 -26.58
C ASP A 79 19.38 3.78 -27.29
N GLU A 80 20.12 3.59 -28.38
CA GLU A 80 20.76 4.69 -29.12
C GLU A 80 19.81 5.62 -29.89
N VAL A 81 18.58 5.17 -30.13
CA VAL A 81 17.61 5.88 -30.98
C VAL A 81 16.36 6.35 -30.21
N MET A 82 16.23 5.94 -28.96
CA MET A 82 15.16 6.40 -28.07
C MET A 82 15.41 7.80 -27.56
N ASP A 83 14.36 8.61 -27.55
CA ASP A 83 14.37 9.90 -26.87
C ASP A 83 13.96 9.71 -25.41
N THR A 84 14.97 9.52 -24.54
CA THR A 84 14.81 9.26 -23.09
C THR A 84 15.08 10.50 -22.24
N ASN A 85 15.05 11.69 -22.83
CA ASN A 85 15.29 12.92 -22.09
C ASN A 85 14.25 13.10 -20.97
N ARG A 86 14.75 13.38 -19.76
CA ARG A 86 13.89 13.68 -18.61
C ARG A 86 13.04 14.93 -18.92
N PRO A 87 11.72 14.87 -18.74
CA PRO A 87 10.83 15.97 -19.08
C PRO A 87 11.03 17.16 -18.13
N ASN A 88 10.89 18.36 -18.66
CA ASN A 88 10.90 19.59 -17.85
C ASN A 88 9.49 19.87 -17.30
N LEU A 89 9.13 19.26 -16.18
CA LEU A 89 7.84 19.38 -15.50
C LEU A 89 8.04 19.90 -14.07
N PRO A 90 6.99 20.45 -13.42
CA PRO A 90 7.05 20.85 -12.03
C PRO A 90 7.44 19.68 -11.10
N LEU A 91 8.22 19.96 -10.05
CA LEU A 91 8.72 18.92 -9.13
C LEU A 91 7.61 18.13 -8.41
N ASN A 92 6.42 18.71 -8.30
CA ASN A 92 5.23 18.06 -7.72
C ASN A 92 4.34 17.36 -8.76
N HIS A 93 4.76 17.32 -10.03
CA HIS A 93 4.06 16.52 -11.04
C HIS A 93 4.21 15.04 -10.73
N PRO A 94 3.15 14.19 -10.84
CA PRO A 94 3.22 12.77 -10.49
C PRO A 94 4.42 12.04 -11.10
N ILE A 95 4.69 12.23 -12.38
CA ILE A 95 5.85 11.61 -13.06
C ILE A 95 7.18 12.14 -12.48
N MET A 96 7.29 13.41 -12.14
CA MET A 96 8.52 13.93 -11.54
C MET A 96 8.75 13.42 -10.13
N CYS A 97 7.69 13.12 -9.39
CA CYS A 97 7.81 12.45 -8.08
C CYS A 97 8.44 11.06 -8.24
N TYR A 98 8.03 10.27 -9.23
CA TYR A 98 8.66 8.97 -9.55
C TYR A 98 10.13 9.13 -9.93
N TYR A 99 10.50 10.08 -10.79
CA TYR A 99 11.90 10.34 -11.12
C TYR A 99 12.75 10.70 -9.90
N ARG A 100 12.22 11.51 -9.00
CA ARG A 100 12.93 11.91 -7.76
C ARG A 100 13.15 10.73 -6.84
N GLU A 101 12.18 9.85 -6.70
CA GLU A 101 12.31 8.62 -5.93
C GLU A 101 13.28 7.63 -6.58
N ASN A 102 13.32 7.55 -7.90
CA ASN A 102 14.33 6.78 -8.63
C ASN A 102 15.75 7.30 -8.36
N ASP A 103 15.93 8.63 -8.31
CA ASP A 103 17.21 9.24 -7.96
C ASP A 103 17.64 8.84 -6.54
N GLU A 104 16.73 8.83 -5.57
CA GLU A 104 17.03 8.36 -4.20
C GLU A 104 17.35 6.87 -4.17
N MET A 105 16.58 6.04 -4.91
CA MET A 105 16.85 4.60 -4.96
C MET A 105 18.22 4.29 -5.57
N ARG A 106 18.65 5.03 -6.61
CA ARG A 106 20.02 4.91 -7.15
C ARG A 106 21.09 5.24 -6.11
N ARG A 107 20.85 6.24 -5.25
CA ARG A 107 21.79 6.54 -4.15
C ARG A 107 21.90 5.38 -3.17
N HIS A 108 20.79 4.72 -2.86
CA HIS A 108 20.81 3.53 -2.01
C HIS A 108 21.53 2.35 -2.68
N MET A 109 21.40 2.17 -4.00
CA MET A 109 22.16 1.16 -4.73
C MET A 109 23.66 1.43 -4.71
N LEU A 110 24.07 2.68 -4.91
CA LEU A 110 25.48 3.08 -4.75
C LEU A 110 25.99 2.84 -3.32
N ALA A 111 25.15 3.06 -2.29
CA ALA A 111 25.53 2.76 -0.91
C ALA A 111 25.72 1.25 -0.68
N ILE A 112 24.95 0.38 -1.33
CA ILE A 112 25.16 -1.07 -1.31
C ILE A 112 26.52 -1.40 -1.95
N GLU A 113 26.80 -0.89 -3.16
CA GLU A 113 28.06 -1.11 -3.88
C GLU A 113 29.28 -0.64 -3.08
N ASP A 114 29.13 0.42 -2.30
CA ASP A 114 30.18 0.89 -1.40
C ASP A 114 30.36 -0.06 -0.21
N LEU A 115 29.27 -0.42 0.48
CA LEU A 115 29.33 -1.24 1.69
C LEU A 115 29.83 -2.67 1.46
N VAL A 116 29.56 -3.28 0.31
CA VAL A 116 30.05 -4.64 0.00
C VAL A 116 31.58 -4.74 -0.08
N GLN A 117 32.30 -3.61 -0.20
CA GLN A 117 33.76 -3.57 -0.25
C GLN A 117 34.41 -3.66 1.15
N TYR A 118 33.64 -3.53 2.22
CA TYR A 118 34.11 -3.50 3.59
C TYR A 118 33.60 -4.70 4.39
N PRO A 119 34.23 -5.04 5.52
CA PRO A 119 33.70 -6.05 6.43
C PRO A 119 32.28 -5.70 6.89
N ILE A 120 31.44 -6.72 7.03
CA ILE A 120 30.04 -6.54 7.42
C ILE A 120 29.94 -5.90 8.80
N ILE A 121 29.22 -4.77 8.87
CA ILE A 121 28.72 -4.18 10.10
C ILE A 121 27.21 -4.26 10.07
N LYS A 122 26.65 -5.30 10.70
CA LYS A 122 25.21 -5.63 10.66
C LYS A 122 24.29 -4.43 10.83
N ASN A 123 24.56 -3.56 11.79
CA ASN A 123 23.72 -2.40 12.07
C ASN A 123 23.68 -1.38 10.92
N GLN A 124 24.79 -1.20 10.18
CA GLN A 124 24.82 -0.32 9.02
C GLN A 124 23.97 -0.88 7.89
N TRP A 125 24.07 -2.18 7.66
CA TRP A 125 23.25 -2.85 6.66
C TRP A 125 21.76 -2.83 7.01
N LEU A 126 21.40 -3.06 8.26
CA LEU A 126 20.00 -2.98 8.71
C LEU A 126 19.44 -1.56 8.54
N GLU A 127 20.23 -0.52 8.89
CA GLU A 127 19.81 0.87 8.69
C GLU A 127 19.61 1.20 7.20
N LEU A 128 20.52 0.77 6.33
CA LEU A 128 20.38 0.95 4.88
C LEU A 128 19.15 0.23 4.35
N TYR A 129 18.92 -1.04 4.76
CA TYR A 129 17.76 -1.81 4.32
C TYR A 129 16.43 -1.27 4.89
N ASP A 130 16.44 -0.64 6.06
CA ASP A 130 15.27 0.08 6.59
C ASP A 130 14.91 1.29 5.71
N GLN A 131 15.92 2.00 5.20
CA GLN A 131 15.72 3.09 4.25
C GLN A 131 15.23 2.56 2.90
N ILE A 132 15.87 1.53 2.34
CA ILE A 132 15.48 0.89 1.06
C ILE A 132 14.05 0.35 1.11
N ALA A 133 13.60 -0.14 2.25
CA ALA A 133 12.23 -0.66 2.43
C ALA A 133 11.13 0.37 2.13
N ALA A 134 11.42 1.67 2.16
CA ALA A 134 10.50 2.72 1.76
C ALA A 134 10.13 2.66 0.26
N PHE A 135 10.95 2.01 -0.57
CA PHE A 135 10.69 1.82 -2.00
C PHE A 135 9.36 1.11 -2.27
N ARG A 136 8.90 0.29 -1.34
CA ARG A 136 7.56 -0.33 -1.43
C ARG A 136 6.44 0.70 -1.64
N THR A 137 6.57 1.93 -1.12
CA THR A 137 5.59 3.00 -1.29
C THR A 137 5.58 3.49 -2.74
N HIS A 138 6.76 3.67 -3.35
CA HIS A 138 6.92 3.97 -4.77
C HIS A 138 6.24 2.90 -5.64
N LEU A 139 6.55 1.62 -5.43
CA LEU A 139 5.96 0.50 -6.16
C LEU A 139 4.45 0.44 -5.99
N SER A 140 3.94 0.59 -4.75
CA SER A 140 2.49 0.61 -4.47
C SER A 140 1.79 1.76 -5.17
N ARG A 141 2.37 2.98 -5.16
CA ARG A 141 1.80 4.13 -5.83
C ARG A 141 1.76 3.93 -7.34
N LYS A 142 2.85 3.44 -7.94
CA LYS A 142 2.93 3.10 -9.35
C LYS A 142 1.85 2.08 -9.75
N GLN A 143 1.72 0.99 -9.00
CA GLN A 143 0.75 -0.07 -9.24
C GLN A 143 -0.70 0.38 -9.09
N ASN A 144 -1.02 1.21 -8.11
CA ASN A 144 -2.39 1.62 -7.81
C ASN A 144 -2.84 2.89 -8.55
N GLN A 145 -1.91 3.75 -8.98
CA GLN A 145 -2.22 5.00 -9.67
C GLN A 145 -1.87 4.91 -11.15
N LEU A 146 -0.59 4.81 -11.47
CA LEU A 146 -0.10 4.93 -12.84
C LEU A 146 -0.56 3.77 -13.72
N TYR A 147 -0.39 2.52 -13.27
CA TYR A 147 -0.81 1.34 -14.05
C TYR A 147 -2.33 1.32 -14.24
N SER A 148 -3.10 1.66 -13.22
CA SER A 148 -4.56 1.67 -13.32
C SER A 148 -5.08 2.58 -14.43
N ILE A 149 -4.51 3.78 -14.58
CA ILE A 149 -4.90 4.70 -15.67
C ILE A 149 -4.43 4.18 -17.03
N LEU A 150 -3.21 3.67 -17.11
CA LEU A 150 -2.66 3.13 -18.35
C LEU A 150 -3.46 1.91 -18.84
N GLU A 151 -3.84 1.01 -17.94
CA GLU A 151 -4.68 -0.16 -18.25
C GLU A 151 -6.08 0.23 -18.76
N GLN A 152 -6.70 1.24 -18.15
CA GLN A 152 -7.97 1.80 -18.65
C GLN A 152 -7.86 2.35 -20.08
N LYS A 153 -6.65 2.75 -20.49
CA LYS A 153 -6.36 3.24 -21.86
C LYS A 153 -5.87 2.12 -22.80
N GLY A 154 -5.87 0.87 -22.33
CA GLY A 154 -5.49 -0.30 -23.12
C GLY A 154 -4.00 -0.63 -23.11
N PHE A 155 -3.23 -0.09 -22.16
CA PHE A 155 -1.81 -0.38 -21.94
C PHE A 155 -1.65 -1.43 -20.83
N ASP A 156 -2.25 -2.62 -21.01
CA ASP A 156 -2.36 -3.64 -19.98
C ASP A 156 -1.16 -4.63 -19.97
N ARG A 157 -0.63 -5.01 -21.13
CA ARG A 157 0.46 -5.99 -21.20
C ARG A 157 1.78 -5.46 -20.61
N PRO A 158 2.26 -4.26 -20.96
CA PRO A 158 3.47 -3.74 -20.37
C PRO A 158 3.34 -3.47 -18.87
N THR A 159 2.18 -3.00 -18.39
CA THR A 159 1.95 -2.79 -16.95
C THR A 159 1.95 -4.11 -16.19
N THR A 160 1.39 -5.20 -16.75
CA THR A 160 1.45 -6.54 -16.16
C THR A 160 2.90 -7.03 -16.04
N THR A 161 3.72 -6.80 -17.06
CA THR A 161 5.13 -7.18 -17.02
C THR A 161 5.91 -6.34 -16.00
N MET A 162 5.68 -5.03 -15.96
CA MET A 162 6.31 -4.14 -14.98
C MET A 162 5.89 -4.50 -13.56
N TRP A 163 4.63 -4.88 -13.32
CA TRP A 163 4.17 -5.38 -12.03
C TRP A 163 4.98 -6.57 -11.55
N LEU A 164 5.28 -7.49 -12.46
CA LEU A 164 6.09 -8.66 -12.17
C LEU A 164 7.50 -8.27 -11.68
N LEU A 165 8.14 -7.33 -12.38
CA LEU A 165 9.45 -6.82 -12.00
C LEU A 165 9.42 -6.09 -10.65
N ASP A 166 8.36 -5.33 -10.39
CA ASP A 166 8.11 -4.69 -9.10
C ASP A 166 8.07 -5.70 -7.95
N ASP A 167 7.35 -6.81 -8.16
CA ASP A 167 7.23 -7.87 -7.15
C ASP A 167 8.56 -8.58 -6.92
N PHE A 168 9.35 -8.85 -7.97
CA PHE A 168 10.68 -9.44 -7.83
C PHE A 168 11.60 -8.54 -6.99
N VAL A 169 11.72 -7.29 -7.33
CA VAL A 169 12.55 -6.33 -6.57
C VAL A 169 12.08 -6.21 -5.12
N ARG A 170 10.78 -6.16 -4.89
CA ARG A 170 10.21 -6.10 -3.54
C ARG A 170 10.57 -7.34 -2.72
N ASP A 171 10.47 -8.52 -3.32
CA ASP A 171 10.76 -9.78 -2.67
C ASP A 171 12.24 -9.93 -2.38
N GLU A 172 13.12 -9.59 -3.31
CA GLU A 172 14.58 -9.60 -3.12
C GLU A 172 15.03 -8.70 -1.97
N ILE A 173 14.54 -7.46 -1.91
CA ILE A 173 14.84 -6.52 -0.81
C ILE A 173 14.37 -7.10 0.53
N ARG A 174 13.17 -7.68 0.58
CA ARG A 174 12.63 -8.30 1.79
C ARG A 174 13.46 -9.50 2.23
N ASP A 175 13.79 -10.39 1.30
CA ASP A 175 14.47 -11.64 1.58
C ASP A 175 15.92 -11.38 1.98
N ALA A 176 16.61 -10.43 1.36
CA ALA A 176 17.94 -10.00 1.78
C ALA A 176 17.92 -9.41 3.19
N LYS A 177 16.95 -8.54 3.51
CA LYS A 177 16.82 -8.00 4.87
C LYS A 177 16.66 -9.12 5.90
N LYS A 178 15.86 -10.14 5.60
CA LYS A 178 15.69 -11.31 6.47
C LYS A 178 16.99 -12.07 6.67
N LEU A 179 17.81 -12.25 5.63
CA LEU A 179 19.09 -12.94 5.74
C LEU A 179 20.06 -12.24 6.70
N ILE A 180 20.18 -10.91 6.62
CA ILE A 180 21.04 -10.15 7.55
C ILE A 180 20.47 -10.13 8.97
N GLU A 181 19.15 -10.13 9.16
CA GLU A 181 18.50 -10.28 10.46
C GLU A 181 18.81 -11.65 11.10
N GLU A 182 18.84 -12.71 10.30
CA GLU A 182 19.13 -14.10 10.70
C GLU A 182 20.64 -14.43 10.80
N ASP A 183 21.55 -13.44 10.68
CA ASP A 183 23.01 -13.57 10.71
C ASP A 183 23.57 -14.48 9.57
N LYS A 184 22.87 -14.56 8.43
CA LYS A 184 23.31 -15.29 7.23
C LYS A 184 24.10 -14.39 6.28
N GLU A 185 25.26 -13.93 6.76
CA GLU A 185 26.04 -12.88 6.11
C GLU A 185 26.52 -13.26 4.69
N GLU A 186 26.97 -14.50 4.48
CA GLU A 186 27.47 -14.97 3.16
C GLU A 186 26.35 -14.99 2.12
N GLU A 187 25.17 -15.53 2.48
CA GLU A 187 24.00 -15.56 1.60
C GLU A 187 23.50 -14.15 1.30
N PHE A 188 23.49 -13.29 2.33
CA PHE A 188 23.14 -11.89 2.19
C PHE A 188 24.04 -11.14 1.20
N LEU A 189 25.37 -11.26 1.34
CA LEU A 189 26.32 -10.62 0.43
C LEU A 189 26.21 -11.13 -1.00
N ALA A 190 25.96 -12.42 -1.17
CA ALA A 190 25.80 -13.01 -2.51
C ALA A 190 24.61 -12.43 -3.28
N MET A 191 23.56 -11.95 -2.58
CA MET A 191 22.39 -11.35 -3.22
C MET A 191 22.60 -9.89 -3.65
N GLN A 192 23.58 -9.15 -3.08
CA GLN A 192 23.65 -7.70 -3.25
C GLN A 192 23.85 -7.28 -4.71
N SER A 193 24.71 -7.95 -5.44
CA SER A 193 24.95 -7.63 -6.86
C SER A 193 23.71 -7.86 -7.74
N THR A 194 22.92 -8.89 -7.43
CA THR A 194 21.66 -9.16 -8.14
C THR A 194 20.63 -8.09 -7.83
N ILE A 195 20.45 -7.74 -6.56
CA ILE A 195 19.52 -6.70 -6.14
C ILE A 195 19.85 -5.36 -6.80
N VAL A 196 21.12 -4.96 -6.80
CA VAL A 196 21.54 -3.71 -7.46
C VAL A 196 21.23 -3.76 -8.95
N ALA A 197 21.56 -4.87 -9.64
CA ALA A 197 21.31 -5.01 -11.06
C ALA A 197 19.81 -4.98 -11.39
N ASP A 198 18.99 -5.70 -10.64
CA ASP A 198 17.54 -5.80 -10.89
C ASP A 198 16.80 -4.50 -10.55
N VAL A 199 17.21 -3.80 -9.51
CA VAL A 199 16.69 -2.46 -9.21
C VAL A 199 17.05 -1.47 -10.31
N LEU A 200 18.32 -1.38 -10.72
CA LEU A 200 18.75 -0.45 -11.75
C LEU A 200 18.08 -0.75 -13.11
N ASP A 201 17.90 -2.02 -13.45
CA ASP A 201 17.16 -2.46 -14.62
C ASP A 201 15.68 -2.02 -14.57
N LEU A 202 15.01 -2.18 -13.41
CA LEU A 202 13.65 -1.69 -13.19
C LEU A 202 13.57 -0.18 -13.42
N LEU A 203 14.44 0.60 -12.75
CA LEU A 203 14.46 2.07 -12.88
C LEU A 203 14.72 2.51 -14.33
N GLN A 204 15.57 1.81 -15.07
CA GLN A 204 15.82 2.09 -16.47
C GLN A 204 14.55 1.90 -17.32
N LYS A 205 13.81 0.80 -17.12
CA LYS A 205 12.57 0.52 -17.84
C LYS A 205 11.48 1.54 -17.55
N GLU A 206 11.40 1.99 -16.30
CA GLU A 206 10.49 3.06 -15.90
C GLU A 206 10.78 4.35 -16.65
N GLU A 207 12.02 4.79 -16.64
CA GLU A 207 12.43 6.07 -17.21
C GLU A 207 12.50 6.05 -18.75
N SER A 208 12.88 4.91 -19.33
CA SER A 208 13.02 4.78 -20.78
C SER A 208 11.71 4.52 -21.51
N VAL A 209 10.76 3.82 -20.88
CA VAL A 209 9.53 3.39 -21.55
C VAL A 209 8.26 3.83 -20.81
N LEU A 210 8.15 3.51 -19.52
CA LEU A 210 6.90 3.67 -18.78
C LEU A 210 6.51 5.14 -18.63
N TYR A 211 7.40 5.98 -18.09
CA TYR A 211 7.09 7.39 -17.81
C TYR A 211 6.87 8.21 -19.10
N PRO A 212 7.69 8.08 -20.15
CA PRO A 212 7.41 8.76 -21.40
C PRO A 212 6.11 8.32 -22.08
N THR A 213 5.77 7.03 -21.98
CA THR A 213 4.49 6.53 -22.48
C THR A 213 3.31 7.07 -21.68
N ALA A 214 3.43 7.13 -20.35
CA ALA A 214 2.42 7.74 -19.50
C ALA A 214 2.18 9.20 -19.84
N LEU A 215 3.25 9.97 -20.07
CA LEU A 215 3.14 11.38 -20.49
C LEU A 215 2.50 11.56 -21.88
N ALA A 216 2.60 10.57 -22.76
CA ALA A 216 1.95 10.59 -24.06
C ALA A 216 0.47 10.21 -24.01
N MET A 217 0.04 9.38 -23.02
CA MET A 217 -1.29 8.80 -22.93
C MET A 217 -2.21 9.47 -21.91
N ILE A 218 -1.66 10.00 -20.83
CA ILE A 218 -2.40 10.56 -19.70
C ILE A 218 -2.50 12.08 -19.87
N THR A 219 -3.71 12.63 -19.77
CA THR A 219 -3.92 14.08 -19.91
C THR A 219 -3.50 14.83 -18.64
N PRO A 220 -3.26 16.15 -18.72
CA PRO A 220 -2.95 16.96 -17.53
C PRO A 220 -4.03 16.87 -16.44
N GLU A 221 -5.31 16.82 -16.84
CA GLU A 221 -6.44 16.70 -15.92
C GLU A 221 -6.45 15.36 -15.20
N GLU A 222 -6.12 14.27 -15.88
CA GLU A 222 -5.99 12.94 -15.29
C GLU A 222 -4.80 12.85 -14.31
N PHE A 223 -3.67 13.49 -14.64
CA PHE A 223 -2.55 13.63 -13.72
C PHE A 223 -2.92 14.43 -12.47
N GLU A 224 -3.73 15.47 -12.59
CA GLU A 224 -4.21 16.22 -11.44
C GLU A 224 -5.14 15.38 -10.56
N GLN A 225 -5.99 14.55 -11.16
CA GLN A 225 -6.83 13.59 -10.43
C GLN A 225 -6.02 12.52 -9.70
N MET A 226 -4.86 12.09 -10.25
CA MET A 226 -3.96 11.15 -9.59
C MET A 226 -3.42 11.69 -8.26
N ARG A 227 -3.21 12.99 -8.14
CA ARG A 227 -2.52 13.60 -7.00
C ARG A 227 -3.15 13.24 -5.66
N SER A 228 -4.48 13.21 -5.56
CA SER A 228 -5.16 12.85 -4.30
C SER A 228 -4.82 11.43 -3.86
N GLY A 229 -4.81 10.47 -4.77
CA GLY A 229 -4.42 9.08 -4.49
C GLY A 229 -2.93 8.91 -4.25
N ASP A 230 -2.07 9.70 -4.91
CA ASP A 230 -0.63 9.74 -4.64
C ASP A 230 -0.34 10.17 -3.21
N TYR A 231 -1.07 11.17 -2.70
CA TYR A 231 -0.95 11.63 -1.32
C TYR A 231 -1.49 10.63 -0.30
N GLU A 232 -2.56 9.91 -0.63
CA GLU A 232 -3.12 8.87 0.23
C GLU A 232 -2.13 7.70 0.42
N ILE A 233 -1.48 7.27 -0.66
CA ILE A 233 -0.48 6.20 -0.63
C ILE A 233 0.83 6.71 -0.02
N GLY A 234 1.20 7.96 -0.31
CA GLY A 234 2.42 8.61 0.14
C GLY A 234 3.59 8.47 -0.84
N PHE A 235 4.72 9.00 -0.44
CA PHE A 235 5.95 9.07 -1.23
C PHE A 235 7.11 8.41 -0.48
N ALA A 236 8.04 7.81 -1.24
CA ALA A 236 9.28 7.28 -0.71
C ALA A 236 10.34 8.39 -0.66
N TRP A 237 10.89 8.69 0.52
CA TRP A 237 12.01 9.62 0.76
C TRP A 237 11.82 11.08 0.35
N ILE A 238 10.84 11.44 -0.44
CA ILE A 238 10.66 12.78 -0.96
C ILE A 238 9.52 13.50 -0.27
N ASP A 239 9.72 14.80 -0.01
CA ASP A 239 8.65 15.71 0.39
C ASP A 239 8.05 16.37 -0.85
N VAL A 240 6.71 16.38 -0.91
CA VAL A 240 5.96 16.99 -2.00
C VAL A 240 5.08 18.10 -1.43
N GLU A 241 5.48 19.35 -1.67
CA GLU A 241 4.72 20.51 -1.23
C GLU A 241 3.39 20.65 -2.01
N GLY A 242 2.34 21.07 -1.34
CA GLY A 242 1.15 21.61 -1.99
C GLY A 242 -0.16 20.86 -1.84
N PHE A 243 -0.25 19.87 -0.95
CA PHE A 243 -1.56 19.36 -0.54
C PHE A 243 -1.97 19.94 0.81
N GLN A 244 -2.65 21.07 0.77
CA GLN A 244 -3.58 21.40 1.85
C GLN A 244 -4.81 20.52 1.65
N ASN A 245 -5.15 19.76 2.67
CA ASN A 245 -6.40 19.00 2.75
C ASN A 245 -7.57 19.98 2.58
N THR A 246 -7.93 20.25 1.33
CA THR A 246 -9.13 21.04 0.98
C THR A 246 -10.33 20.09 1.01
N ASP A 247 -10.54 19.47 2.17
CA ASP A 247 -11.83 18.88 2.52
C ASP A 247 -12.89 19.96 2.79
N LYS A 248 -12.65 21.18 2.32
CA LYS A 248 -13.62 22.29 2.30
C LYS A 248 -13.33 23.19 1.11
N THR A 249 -13.58 22.70 -0.08
CA THR A 249 -13.87 23.62 -1.18
C THR A 249 -15.37 23.56 -1.41
N GLU A 250 -16.07 24.50 -0.78
CA GLU A 250 -17.27 25.04 -1.38
C GLU A 250 -16.92 25.31 -2.85
N THR A 251 -17.50 24.55 -3.74
CA THR A 251 -17.50 24.83 -5.17
C THR A 251 -18.10 26.22 -5.35
N GLN A 252 -17.23 27.23 -5.50
CA GLN A 252 -17.69 28.47 -6.09
C GLN A 252 -18.13 28.15 -7.52
N PRO A 253 -19.34 28.50 -7.90
CA PRO A 253 -19.82 28.25 -9.24
C PRO A 253 -18.97 29.08 -10.22
N THR A 254 -18.18 28.40 -11.04
CA THR A 254 -17.63 29.01 -12.25
C THR A 254 -18.80 29.50 -13.08
N THR A 255 -18.89 30.80 -13.27
CA THR A 255 -19.88 31.48 -14.11
C THR A 255 -19.71 31.01 -15.56
N VAL A 256 -20.48 30.01 -15.94
CA VAL A 256 -20.77 29.66 -17.33
C VAL A 256 -21.83 30.65 -17.85
N PRO A 257 -21.78 31.12 -19.09
CA PRO A 257 -22.77 32.07 -19.61
C PRO A 257 -24.20 31.55 -19.45
N ASP A 258 -25.04 32.37 -18.88
CA ASP A 258 -26.35 32.16 -18.28
C ASP A 258 -27.48 31.85 -19.28
N GLY A 259 -27.35 30.93 -20.15
CA GLY A 259 -28.41 30.53 -21.08
C GLY A 259 -28.46 29.04 -21.35
N PHE A 260 -27.41 28.50 -21.92
CA PHE A 260 -27.37 27.11 -22.36
C PHE A 260 -27.33 26.10 -21.21
N ALA A 261 -26.59 26.38 -20.15
CA ALA A 261 -26.48 25.49 -19.00
C ALA A 261 -27.79 25.38 -18.21
N SER A 262 -28.56 26.48 -18.10
CA SER A 262 -29.86 26.47 -17.43
C SER A 262 -30.93 25.77 -18.27
N GLU A 263 -30.92 25.92 -19.58
CA GLU A 263 -31.84 25.21 -20.49
C GLU A 263 -31.50 23.71 -20.56
N LEU A 264 -30.22 23.35 -20.61
CA LEU A 264 -29.78 21.95 -20.57
C LEU A 264 -30.12 21.30 -19.22
N SER A 265 -29.93 22.00 -18.12
CA SER A 265 -30.28 21.54 -16.78
C SER A 265 -31.79 21.35 -16.61
N ALA A 266 -32.61 22.29 -17.14
CA ALA A 266 -34.06 22.18 -17.15
C ALA A 266 -34.55 21.02 -18.04
N LEU A 267 -33.89 20.79 -19.18
CA LEU A 267 -34.21 19.68 -20.08
C LEU A 267 -33.84 18.33 -19.47
N LEU A 268 -32.66 18.22 -18.87
CA LEU A 268 -32.18 17.03 -18.18
C LEU A 268 -33.05 16.72 -16.95
N SER A 269 -33.49 17.73 -16.18
CA SER A 269 -34.43 17.59 -15.06
C SER A 269 -35.80 17.08 -15.53
N LYS A 270 -36.29 17.57 -16.67
CA LYS A 270 -37.58 17.14 -17.26
C LYS A 270 -37.58 15.67 -17.68
N TYR A 271 -36.44 15.11 -18.08
CA TYR A 271 -36.28 13.71 -18.45
C TYR A 271 -35.66 12.84 -17.36
N GLY A 272 -35.48 13.38 -16.13
CA GLY A 272 -34.89 12.64 -15.00
C GLY A 272 -33.41 12.33 -15.17
N LEU A 273 -32.72 13.02 -16.09
CA LEU A 273 -31.29 12.87 -16.40
C LEU A 273 -30.46 14.05 -15.86
N GLY A 274 -31.08 15.02 -15.20
CA GLY A 274 -30.42 16.20 -14.65
C GLY A 274 -29.68 15.90 -13.36
N GLY A 275 -28.46 16.39 -13.29
CA GLY A 275 -27.39 16.25 -12.31
C GLY A 275 -27.78 15.93 -10.88
N GLY A 276 -26.90 15.21 -10.23
CA GLY A 276 -26.93 14.66 -8.89
C GLY A 276 -27.87 15.33 -7.90
N ASP A 277 -29.13 14.92 -7.90
CA ASP A 277 -30.04 15.21 -6.81
C ASP A 277 -29.63 14.35 -5.62
N THR A 278 -28.73 14.90 -4.78
CA THR A 278 -28.27 14.25 -3.55
C THR A 278 -29.43 13.96 -2.59
N ASP A 279 -30.55 14.66 -2.77
CA ASP A 279 -31.76 14.53 -1.95
C ASP A 279 -32.73 13.44 -2.45
N ARG A 280 -32.46 12.86 -3.62
CA ARG A 280 -33.29 11.76 -4.14
C ARG A 280 -33.22 10.56 -3.20
N VAL A 281 -34.38 10.18 -2.66
CA VAL A 281 -34.52 9.04 -1.75
C VAL A 281 -34.75 7.77 -2.57
N PHE A 282 -33.92 6.76 -2.32
CA PHE A 282 -34.02 5.44 -2.93
C PHE A 282 -34.72 4.48 -1.98
N ASP A 283 -35.57 3.62 -2.54
CA ASP A 283 -36.07 2.46 -1.79
C ASP A 283 -35.00 1.36 -1.79
N VAL A 284 -34.52 1.02 -0.60
CA VAL A 284 -33.48 0.01 -0.37
C VAL A 284 -34.08 -1.24 0.29
N THR A 285 -35.30 -1.60 -0.08
CA THR A 285 -36.06 -2.80 0.34
C THR A 285 -36.55 -2.73 1.79
N THR A 286 -35.71 -2.39 2.74
CA THR A 286 -36.04 -2.32 4.18
C THR A 286 -36.12 -0.89 4.72
N GLY A 287 -36.00 0.09 3.83
CA GLY A 287 -36.04 1.50 4.21
C GLY A 287 -35.83 2.42 3.01
N LYS A 288 -35.72 3.71 3.31
CA LYS A 288 -35.50 4.74 2.29
C LYS A 288 -34.30 5.56 2.68
N LEU A 289 -33.33 5.70 1.78
CA LEU A 289 -32.08 6.42 2.00
C LEU A 289 -31.78 7.34 0.82
N SER A 290 -31.26 8.53 1.11
CA SER A 290 -30.63 9.37 0.09
C SER A 290 -29.26 8.81 -0.30
N LEU A 291 -28.72 9.20 -1.46
CA LEU A 291 -27.36 8.83 -1.87
C LEU A 291 -26.32 9.30 -0.84
N GLU A 292 -26.51 10.49 -0.27
CA GLU A 292 -25.66 11.00 0.81
C GLU A 292 -25.68 10.07 2.03
N GLN A 293 -26.87 9.65 2.48
CA GLN A 293 -27.00 8.73 3.61
C GLN A 293 -26.33 7.38 3.33
N ILE A 294 -26.46 6.84 2.10
CA ILE A 294 -25.79 5.61 1.68
C ILE A 294 -24.26 5.78 1.79
N ASN A 295 -23.72 6.87 1.25
CA ASN A 295 -22.28 7.16 1.30
C ASN A 295 -21.79 7.35 2.75
N LEU A 296 -22.56 8.06 3.59
CA LEU A 296 -22.24 8.22 5.01
C LEU A 296 -22.23 6.88 5.76
N ILE A 297 -23.17 5.98 5.47
CA ILE A 297 -23.19 4.64 6.06
C ILE A 297 -21.91 3.90 5.69
N TYR A 298 -21.54 3.84 4.40
CA TYR A 298 -20.32 3.16 3.98
C TYR A 298 -19.06 3.77 4.60
N LYS A 299 -18.98 5.10 4.70
CA LYS A 299 -17.82 5.80 5.29
C LYS A 299 -17.63 5.49 6.78
N HIS A 300 -18.72 5.17 7.51
CA HIS A 300 -18.69 4.93 8.95
C HIS A 300 -18.75 3.46 9.35
N LEU A 301 -18.79 2.53 8.38
CA LEU A 301 -18.70 1.11 8.70
C LEU A 301 -17.34 0.79 9.35
N PRO A 302 -17.30 -0.08 10.38
CA PRO A 302 -16.06 -0.52 11.00
C PRO A 302 -15.32 -1.59 10.19
N VAL A 303 -15.71 -1.78 8.94
CA VAL A 303 -15.15 -2.75 8.00
C VAL A 303 -14.90 -2.08 6.66
N ASP A 304 -13.82 -2.48 6.00
CA ASP A 304 -13.57 -2.11 4.61
C ASP A 304 -14.34 -3.05 3.69
N ILE A 305 -14.98 -2.49 2.67
CA ILE A 305 -15.74 -3.24 1.68
C ILE A 305 -15.17 -2.96 0.30
N SER A 306 -15.07 -4.01 -0.53
CA SER A 306 -14.81 -3.90 -1.96
C SER A 306 -15.79 -4.81 -2.73
N TYR A 307 -16.29 -4.33 -3.87
CA TYR A 307 -17.18 -5.10 -4.73
C TYR A 307 -16.59 -5.23 -6.13
N VAL A 308 -16.54 -6.47 -6.60
CA VAL A 308 -16.13 -6.86 -7.96
C VAL A 308 -17.34 -7.45 -8.65
N ASP A 309 -17.64 -7.00 -9.87
CA ASP A 309 -18.81 -7.46 -10.62
C ASP A 309 -18.61 -8.84 -11.27
N GLU A 310 -19.65 -9.33 -11.96
CA GLU A 310 -19.65 -10.59 -12.69
C GLU A 310 -18.64 -10.65 -13.86
N ASN A 311 -18.10 -9.50 -14.30
CA ASN A 311 -17.06 -9.38 -15.32
C ASN A 311 -15.67 -9.24 -14.72
N GLU A 312 -15.53 -9.50 -13.41
CA GLU A 312 -14.26 -9.43 -12.65
C GLU A 312 -13.68 -8.01 -12.54
N LEU A 313 -14.50 -6.97 -12.76
CA LEU A 313 -14.10 -5.59 -12.66
C LEU A 313 -14.43 -5.01 -11.28
N VAL A 314 -13.48 -4.29 -10.67
CA VAL A 314 -13.71 -3.54 -9.43
C VAL A 314 -14.72 -2.43 -9.69
N ARG A 315 -15.85 -2.43 -8.97
CA ARG A 315 -16.94 -1.46 -9.14
C ARG A 315 -17.11 -0.52 -7.96
N PHE A 316 -16.72 -0.95 -6.78
CA PHE A 316 -16.90 -0.17 -5.56
C PHE A 316 -15.88 -0.56 -4.49
N TYR A 317 -15.47 0.40 -3.69
CA TYR A 317 -14.84 0.20 -2.40
C TYR A 317 -15.34 1.27 -1.41
N SER A 318 -15.41 0.91 -0.12
CA SER A 318 -15.72 1.89 0.94
C SER A 318 -14.51 2.76 1.22
N ASP A 319 -14.70 4.07 1.20
CA ASP A 319 -13.67 5.06 1.52
C ASP A 319 -13.76 5.40 3.02
N THR A 320 -13.18 4.51 3.85
CA THR A 320 -13.17 4.66 5.31
C THR A 320 -11.90 5.37 5.78
N ASN A 321 -11.99 6.16 6.85
CA ASN A 321 -10.83 6.88 7.42
C ASN A 321 -9.75 5.95 8.04
N ARG A 322 -9.99 4.64 8.08
CA ARG A 322 -9.12 3.62 8.71
C ARG A 322 -8.89 2.43 7.80
N ARG A 323 -8.83 2.69 6.50
CA ARG A 323 -8.69 1.62 5.52
C ARG A 323 -7.42 0.81 5.76
N ILE A 324 -7.55 -0.53 5.74
CA ILE A 324 -6.45 -1.47 6.00
C ILE A 324 -5.44 -1.46 4.85
N PHE A 325 -5.94 -1.52 3.61
CA PHE A 325 -5.11 -1.42 2.40
C PHE A 325 -5.49 -0.17 1.62
N PRO A 326 -4.52 0.70 1.30
CA PRO A 326 -4.78 1.90 0.49
C PRO A 326 -5.43 1.53 -0.85
N ARG A 327 -6.41 2.29 -1.26
CA ARG A 327 -7.05 2.19 -2.57
C ARG A 327 -7.28 3.59 -3.11
N SER A 328 -7.22 3.75 -4.41
CA SER A 328 -7.57 5.00 -5.06
C SER A 328 -8.75 4.83 -6.00
N LYS A 329 -9.38 5.93 -6.39
CA LYS A 329 -10.49 5.92 -7.35
C LYS A 329 -10.10 5.27 -8.70
N ASN A 330 -8.82 5.26 -9.03
CA ASN A 330 -8.30 4.69 -10.27
C ASN A 330 -8.44 3.16 -10.34
N VAL A 331 -8.67 2.48 -9.22
CA VAL A 331 -8.94 1.02 -9.26
C VAL A 331 -10.33 0.69 -9.79
N ILE A 332 -11.25 1.66 -9.86
CA ILE A 332 -12.61 1.43 -10.39
C ILE A 332 -12.55 1.12 -11.88
N GLY A 333 -13.15 -0.01 -12.27
CA GLY A 333 -13.12 -0.54 -13.63
C GLY A 333 -11.90 -1.39 -13.97
N ARG A 334 -10.96 -1.56 -13.04
CA ARG A 334 -9.79 -2.41 -13.17
C ARG A 334 -10.16 -3.88 -13.00
N ASP A 335 -9.53 -4.77 -13.79
CA ASP A 335 -9.62 -6.21 -13.57
C ASP A 335 -9.04 -6.55 -12.18
N VAL A 336 -9.78 -7.33 -11.41
CA VAL A 336 -9.39 -7.68 -10.02
C VAL A 336 -8.07 -8.44 -9.95
N LYS A 337 -7.72 -9.21 -10.98
CA LYS A 337 -6.44 -9.93 -11.08
C LYS A 337 -5.26 -8.97 -11.04
N ASN A 338 -5.41 -7.80 -11.64
CA ASN A 338 -4.41 -6.74 -11.64
C ASN A 338 -4.36 -5.93 -10.32
N CYS A 339 -5.17 -6.28 -9.33
CA CYS A 339 -5.16 -5.69 -8.00
C CYS A 339 -4.43 -6.55 -6.96
N HIS A 340 -3.91 -7.71 -7.36
CA HIS A 340 -3.29 -8.68 -6.45
C HIS A 340 -1.87 -9.04 -6.90
N PRO A 341 -0.95 -9.26 -5.95
CA PRO A 341 0.38 -9.79 -6.25
C PRO A 341 0.26 -11.12 -7.00
N ARG A 342 1.17 -11.39 -7.91
CA ARG A 342 1.16 -12.61 -8.73
C ARG A 342 1.09 -13.90 -7.88
N THR A 343 1.71 -13.89 -6.72
CA THR A 343 1.69 -15.00 -5.77
C THR A 343 0.29 -15.36 -5.27
N SER A 344 -0.69 -14.45 -5.38
CA SER A 344 -2.06 -14.64 -4.90
C SER A 344 -3.13 -14.58 -5.99
N VAL A 345 -2.80 -14.22 -7.24
CA VAL A 345 -3.76 -14.13 -8.35
C VAL A 345 -4.50 -15.44 -8.56
N HIS A 346 -3.81 -16.58 -8.53
CA HIS A 346 -4.43 -17.90 -8.68
C HIS A 346 -5.51 -18.19 -7.63
N LEU A 347 -5.36 -17.67 -6.40
CA LEU A 347 -6.38 -17.80 -5.35
C LEU A 347 -7.62 -16.97 -5.67
N VAL A 348 -7.42 -15.78 -6.23
CA VAL A 348 -8.53 -14.90 -6.67
C VAL A 348 -9.31 -15.58 -7.79
N GLU A 349 -8.64 -16.15 -8.76
CA GLU A 349 -9.26 -16.90 -9.88
C GLU A 349 -10.03 -18.13 -9.38
N GLU A 350 -9.47 -18.88 -8.44
CA GLU A 350 -10.13 -20.04 -7.84
C GLU A 350 -11.38 -19.62 -7.07
N ILE A 351 -11.33 -18.58 -6.26
CA ILE A 351 -12.49 -18.06 -5.51
C ILE A 351 -13.61 -17.67 -6.48
N ILE A 352 -13.28 -16.86 -7.49
CA ILE A 352 -14.29 -16.40 -8.47
C ILE A 352 -14.90 -17.57 -9.25
N ALA A 353 -14.08 -18.54 -9.67
CA ALA A 353 -14.56 -19.73 -10.40
C ALA A 353 -15.52 -20.56 -9.54
N LYS A 354 -15.20 -20.83 -8.27
CA LYS A 354 -16.05 -21.58 -7.33
C LYS A 354 -17.34 -20.84 -6.98
N PHE A 355 -17.26 -19.52 -6.81
CA PHE A 355 -18.45 -18.71 -6.55
C PHE A 355 -19.35 -18.62 -7.78
N ARG A 356 -18.78 -18.50 -8.98
CA ARG A 356 -19.52 -18.47 -10.24
C ARG A 356 -20.21 -19.80 -10.54
N SER A 357 -19.57 -20.92 -10.26
CA SER A 357 -20.16 -22.25 -10.44
C SER A 357 -21.21 -22.60 -9.38
N GLY A 358 -21.23 -21.91 -8.24
CA GLY A 358 -22.09 -22.26 -7.11
C GLY A 358 -21.56 -23.40 -6.24
N GLU A 359 -20.29 -23.78 -6.43
CA GLU A 359 -19.62 -24.78 -5.57
C GLU A 359 -19.40 -24.25 -4.15
N GLN A 360 -19.09 -22.94 -4.04
CA GLN A 360 -18.92 -22.23 -2.77
C GLN A 360 -19.63 -20.88 -2.83
N ASP A 361 -20.08 -20.40 -1.67
CA ASP A 361 -20.69 -19.08 -1.54
C ASP A 361 -19.88 -18.12 -0.64
N SER A 362 -18.92 -18.63 0.11
CA SER A 362 -18.03 -17.79 0.92
C SER A 362 -16.71 -18.49 1.22
N VAL A 363 -15.71 -17.66 1.55
CA VAL A 363 -14.41 -18.11 2.03
C VAL A 363 -13.81 -17.02 2.90
N ASP A 364 -13.01 -17.40 3.90
CA ASP A 364 -12.31 -16.45 4.76
C ASP A 364 -10.80 -16.71 4.83
N PHE A 365 -10.08 -15.62 5.10
CA PHE A 365 -8.64 -15.61 5.34
C PHE A 365 -8.33 -14.70 6.52
N TRP A 366 -7.16 -14.87 7.11
CA TRP A 366 -6.66 -13.93 8.10
C TRP A 366 -5.16 -13.74 7.99
N ILE A 367 -4.71 -12.51 8.28
CA ILE A 367 -3.32 -12.12 8.32
C ILE A 367 -2.97 -11.79 9.77
N ASN A 368 -2.04 -12.56 10.34
CA ASN A 368 -1.55 -12.34 11.71
C ASN A 368 -0.12 -11.79 11.63
N LYS A 369 0.04 -10.50 11.91
CA LYS A 369 1.33 -9.82 12.00
C LYS A 369 1.50 -9.23 13.41
N PRO A 370 2.74 -8.94 13.87
CA PRO A 370 2.95 -8.27 15.15
C PRO A 370 2.12 -6.98 15.25
N GLY A 371 1.22 -6.92 16.23
CA GLY A 371 0.35 -5.76 16.51
C GLY A 371 -0.87 -5.62 15.62
N VAL A 372 -1.09 -6.50 14.62
CA VAL A 372 -2.25 -6.40 13.73
C VAL A 372 -2.79 -7.78 13.34
N PHE A 373 -4.10 -7.99 13.52
CA PHE A 373 -4.82 -9.17 13.07
C PHE A 373 -5.95 -8.77 12.13
N ILE A 374 -5.76 -9.03 10.83
CA ILE A 374 -6.73 -8.69 9.79
C ILE A 374 -7.54 -9.93 9.45
N TYR A 375 -8.87 -9.82 9.53
CA TYR A 375 -9.81 -10.82 9.04
C TYR A 375 -10.37 -10.37 7.70
N ILE A 376 -10.37 -11.26 6.71
CA ILE A 376 -10.82 -11.02 5.35
C ILE A 376 -11.88 -12.06 5.03
N TYR A 377 -13.04 -11.62 4.54
CA TYR A 377 -14.16 -12.48 4.20
C TYR A 377 -14.67 -12.14 2.80
N TYR A 378 -14.72 -13.14 1.95
CA TYR A 378 -15.30 -13.05 0.61
C TYR A 378 -16.63 -13.77 0.54
N VAL A 379 -17.62 -13.17 -0.13
CA VAL A 379 -18.93 -13.78 -0.33
C VAL A 379 -19.41 -13.56 -1.78
N ALA A 380 -20.02 -14.60 -2.35
CA ALA A 380 -20.66 -14.52 -3.67
C ALA A 380 -21.91 -13.64 -3.57
N VAL A 381 -21.98 -12.62 -4.40
CA VAL A 381 -23.20 -11.80 -4.56
C VAL A 381 -24.08 -12.45 -5.61
N ARG A 382 -25.33 -12.74 -5.25
CA ARG A 382 -26.32 -13.33 -6.15
C ARG A 382 -27.58 -12.50 -6.19
N ASP A 383 -28.24 -12.47 -7.35
CA ASP A 383 -29.56 -11.84 -7.50
C ASP A 383 -30.70 -12.75 -6.98
N ALA A 384 -31.93 -12.27 -7.07
CA ALA A 384 -33.12 -13.00 -6.60
C ALA A 384 -33.33 -14.35 -7.30
N GLU A 385 -32.80 -14.52 -8.50
CA GLU A 385 -32.82 -15.74 -9.29
C GLU A 385 -31.63 -16.66 -9.02
N GLY A 386 -30.74 -16.30 -8.07
CA GLY A 386 -29.54 -17.05 -7.68
C GLY A 386 -28.36 -16.90 -8.66
N ARG A 387 -28.44 -16.04 -9.67
CA ARG A 387 -27.36 -15.82 -10.63
C ARG A 387 -26.21 -15.06 -9.99
N PHE A 388 -25.00 -15.48 -10.26
CA PHE A 388 -23.79 -14.80 -9.80
C PHE A 388 -23.69 -13.38 -10.37
N ARG A 389 -23.55 -12.40 -9.48
CA ARG A 389 -23.46 -10.96 -9.80
C ARG A 389 -22.12 -10.36 -9.37
N GLY A 390 -21.24 -11.16 -8.79
CA GLY A 390 -19.92 -10.71 -8.40
C GLY A 390 -19.50 -11.21 -7.02
N VAL A 391 -18.46 -10.59 -6.48
CA VAL A 391 -17.86 -10.90 -5.18
C VAL A 391 -17.84 -9.66 -4.31
N LEU A 392 -18.29 -9.79 -3.07
CA LEU A 392 -18.10 -8.80 -2.02
C LEU A 392 -16.97 -9.25 -1.10
N GLU A 393 -15.96 -8.41 -0.97
CA GLU A 393 -14.87 -8.53 -0.01
C GLU A 393 -15.17 -7.67 1.21
N MET A 394 -14.98 -8.20 2.42
CA MET A 394 -15.02 -7.46 3.67
C MET A 394 -13.72 -7.69 4.43
N MET A 395 -13.12 -6.62 4.95
CA MET A 395 -11.90 -6.68 5.75
C MET A 395 -12.08 -5.92 7.06
N GLN A 396 -11.54 -6.48 8.14
CA GLN A 396 -11.58 -5.86 9.45
C GLN A 396 -10.29 -6.10 10.22
N ASP A 397 -9.76 -5.04 10.87
CA ASP A 397 -8.75 -5.20 11.91
C ASP A 397 -9.43 -5.72 13.19
N CYS A 398 -9.21 -7.00 13.45
CA CYS A 398 -9.74 -7.71 14.60
C CYS A 398 -8.78 -7.76 15.79
N SER A 399 -7.67 -7.02 15.78
CA SER A 399 -6.66 -7.02 16.86
C SER A 399 -7.31 -6.77 18.22
N ARG A 400 -8.11 -5.71 18.32
CA ARG A 400 -8.85 -5.38 19.54
C ARG A 400 -9.92 -6.42 19.89
N ILE A 401 -10.62 -6.96 18.89
CA ILE A 401 -11.70 -7.93 19.11
C ILE A 401 -11.15 -9.20 19.73
N ARG A 402 -9.98 -9.65 19.30
CA ARG A 402 -9.31 -10.85 19.86
C ARG A 402 -8.89 -10.71 21.33
N GLU A 403 -8.72 -9.48 21.81
CA GLU A 403 -8.34 -9.20 23.20
C GLU A 403 -9.56 -9.07 24.14
N LEU A 404 -10.79 -9.02 23.60
CA LEU A 404 -12.01 -8.88 24.39
C LEU A 404 -12.33 -10.21 25.11
N GLN A 405 -12.65 -10.10 26.40
CA GLN A 405 -13.08 -11.21 27.24
C GLN A 405 -14.39 -10.86 27.97
N GLY A 406 -15.18 -11.88 28.28
CA GLY A 406 -16.43 -11.72 29.01
C GLY A 406 -17.47 -10.90 28.24
N SER A 407 -18.33 -10.21 28.98
CA SER A 407 -19.41 -9.38 28.45
C SER A 407 -19.26 -7.93 28.91
N ARG A 408 -19.49 -6.96 28.00
CA ARG A 408 -19.56 -5.54 28.32
C ARG A 408 -20.97 -5.05 28.04
N THR A 409 -21.79 -5.01 29.06
CA THR A 409 -23.21 -4.63 28.96
C THR A 409 -23.50 -3.17 29.34
N LEU A 410 -22.57 -2.51 30.01
CA LEU A 410 -22.70 -1.11 30.41
C LEU A 410 -22.09 -0.17 29.38
N LEU A 411 -22.79 0.95 29.14
CA LEU A 411 -22.31 2.04 28.29
C LEU A 411 -21.13 2.75 28.96
N THR A 412 -19.95 2.73 28.29
CA THR A 412 -18.78 3.50 28.70
C THR A 412 -18.22 4.22 27.50
N TRP A 413 -18.04 5.53 27.61
CA TRP A 413 -17.51 6.36 26.54
C TRP A 413 -15.99 6.20 26.43
N SER A 414 -15.44 6.37 25.24
CA SER A 414 -13.99 6.23 24.98
C SER A 414 -13.10 7.19 25.77
N ASN A 415 -13.69 8.26 26.33
CA ASN A 415 -12.99 9.21 27.20
C ASN A 415 -13.00 8.78 28.68
N ASP A 416 -13.82 7.79 29.05
CA ASP A 416 -13.93 7.27 30.41
C ASP A 416 -12.97 6.10 30.69
N THR A 417 -11.85 6.01 30.00
CA THR A 417 -10.84 4.97 30.21
C THR A 417 -10.06 5.11 31.53
N GLN A 418 -10.59 5.87 32.48
CA GLN A 418 -10.20 5.79 33.90
C GLN A 418 -11.30 5.05 34.67
N GLY A 419 -11.16 3.74 34.77
CA GLY A 419 -11.91 2.92 35.72
C GLY A 419 -12.97 2.00 35.14
N VAL A 420 -12.55 0.90 34.53
CA VAL A 420 -13.37 -0.32 34.46
C VAL A 420 -12.67 -1.41 35.25
N LYS A 421 -13.07 -1.54 36.51
CA LYS A 421 -12.86 -2.77 37.27
C LYS A 421 -13.78 -3.85 36.66
N SER A 422 -13.19 -5.00 36.36
CA SER A 422 -13.92 -6.21 36.07
C SER A 422 -14.92 -6.52 37.18
N MET A 423 -16.19 -6.59 36.82
CA MET A 423 -17.21 -7.20 37.69
C MET A 423 -17.26 -8.69 37.35
N GLU A 424 -16.45 -9.48 38.02
CA GLU A 424 -16.76 -10.88 38.31
C GLU A 424 -17.39 -10.94 39.70
N ASP A 425 -18.50 -11.69 39.80
CA ASP A 425 -19.24 -12.05 41.00
C ASP A 425 -20.02 -10.97 41.77
N GLN A 426 -21.29 -10.83 41.42
CA GLN A 426 -22.30 -10.47 42.40
C GLN A 426 -23.49 -11.43 42.34
N ASN A 427 -23.39 -12.48 43.13
CA ASN A 427 -24.55 -13.13 43.72
C ASN A 427 -24.22 -13.44 45.19
N SER A 428 -24.48 -12.52 46.09
CA SER A 428 -24.91 -12.73 47.49
C SER A 428 -25.06 -11.37 48.23
N THR A 429 -26.28 -11.10 48.57
CA THR A 429 -26.90 -10.37 49.67
C THR A 429 -26.08 -9.49 50.63
N SER A 430 -26.56 -8.25 50.80
CA SER A 430 -26.80 -7.45 52.00
C SER A 430 -25.65 -6.75 52.73
N ASP A 431 -25.89 -5.46 52.86
CA ASP A 431 -25.72 -4.54 54.00
C ASP A 431 -24.37 -3.86 54.30
N ASP A 432 -24.50 -2.56 54.33
CA ASP A 432 -23.78 -1.53 55.12
C ASP A 432 -22.45 -0.89 54.63
N ILE A 433 -22.54 0.45 54.58
CA ILE A 433 -21.58 1.54 54.36
C ILE A 433 -20.52 1.55 55.52
N PRO A 434 -19.32 2.17 55.43
CA PRO A 434 -18.84 3.35 54.69
C PRO A 434 -17.42 3.33 54.09
N ALA A 435 -17.15 4.44 53.40
CA ALA A 435 -15.93 4.85 52.74
C ALA A 435 -14.57 4.58 53.45
N THR A 436 -13.62 4.01 52.69
CA THR A 436 -12.19 4.25 52.92
C THR A 436 -11.43 4.17 51.58
N LYS A 437 -10.51 5.12 51.39
CA LYS A 437 -9.57 5.21 50.27
C LYS A 437 -8.67 4.00 50.26
N GLU A 438 -8.74 3.16 49.21
CA GLU A 438 -7.79 2.07 49.02
C GLU A 438 -6.82 2.32 47.89
N ASN A 439 -5.56 2.07 48.18
CA ASN A 439 -4.38 2.13 47.35
C ASN A 439 -4.51 1.15 46.16
N SER A 440 -4.37 1.65 44.95
CA SER A 440 -4.27 0.82 43.74
C SER A 440 -2.91 0.12 43.66
N THR A 441 -2.87 -1.16 43.98
CA THR A 441 -1.71 -2.03 43.77
C THR A 441 -1.77 -2.57 42.34
N ILE A 442 -0.79 -2.21 41.48
CA ILE A 442 -0.65 -2.83 40.15
C ILE A 442 -0.11 -4.25 40.34
N GLU A 443 -0.75 -5.23 39.75
CA GLU A 443 -0.20 -6.58 39.61
C GLU A 443 0.89 -6.56 38.53
N LEU A 444 2.15 -6.81 38.96
CA LEU A 444 3.31 -6.79 38.07
C LEU A 444 3.38 -8.09 37.27
N SER A 445 3.32 -7.96 35.94
CA SER A 445 3.47 -9.05 34.97
C SER A 445 4.48 -8.71 33.88
N ALA A 446 4.89 -9.67 33.08
CA ALA A 446 5.73 -9.49 31.92
C ALA A 446 5.20 -8.39 30.95
N ASN A 447 3.89 -8.30 30.82
CA ASN A 447 3.20 -7.38 29.91
C ASN A 447 2.91 -6.00 30.52
N THR A 448 3.25 -5.77 31.78
CA THR A 448 3.06 -4.46 32.44
C THR A 448 3.88 -3.38 31.72
N ARG A 449 3.23 -2.32 31.25
CA ARG A 449 3.88 -1.22 30.52
C ARG A 449 4.68 -0.33 31.47
N LEU A 450 5.91 -0.01 31.11
CA LEU A 450 6.77 0.85 31.90
C LEU A 450 6.20 2.25 32.09
N GLN A 451 5.48 2.77 31.11
CA GLN A 451 4.80 4.06 31.20
C GLN A 451 3.79 4.10 32.36
N ASP A 452 2.97 3.06 32.49
CA ASP A 452 1.92 3.01 33.51
C ASP A 452 2.53 2.82 34.89
N LEU A 453 3.57 2.01 34.98
CA LEU A 453 4.33 1.80 36.18
C LEU A 453 5.00 3.10 36.67
N PHE A 454 5.60 3.88 35.77
CA PHE A 454 6.26 5.15 36.09
C PHE A 454 5.25 6.29 36.36
N LYS A 455 4.01 6.22 35.88
CA LYS A 455 2.94 7.14 36.28
C LYS A 455 2.54 6.97 37.74
N ILE A 456 2.47 5.71 38.20
CA ILE A 456 2.04 5.40 39.57
C ILE A 456 3.21 5.54 40.55
N TYR A 457 4.40 5.11 40.12
CA TYR A 457 5.63 5.15 40.92
C TYR A 457 6.73 5.94 40.19
N PRO A 458 6.66 7.29 40.14
CA PRO A 458 7.65 8.11 39.42
C PRO A 458 9.09 7.93 39.91
N GLN A 459 9.27 7.56 41.20
CA GLN A 459 10.55 7.30 41.83
C GLN A 459 11.32 6.14 41.16
N LEU A 460 10.63 5.17 40.61
CA LEU A 460 11.24 4.02 39.91
C LEU A 460 12.19 4.47 38.79
N ARG A 461 11.84 5.54 38.09
CA ARG A 461 12.66 6.05 36.97
C ARG A 461 14.03 6.56 37.45
N LYS A 462 14.10 7.02 38.70
CA LYS A 462 15.32 7.51 39.31
C LYS A 462 16.11 6.37 40.00
N ASP A 463 15.41 5.45 40.67
CA ASP A 463 16.02 4.45 41.52
C ASP A 463 16.50 3.21 40.75
N LEU A 464 15.83 2.80 39.68
CA LEU A 464 16.25 1.66 38.83
C LEU A 464 17.67 1.83 38.26
N PRO A 465 18.04 2.99 37.64
CA PRO A 465 19.40 3.21 37.14
C PRO A 465 20.48 3.23 38.24
N SER A 466 20.13 3.51 39.49
CA SER A 466 21.06 3.46 40.62
C SER A 466 21.29 2.03 41.10
N MET A 467 20.34 1.13 40.91
CA MET A 467 20.45 -0.27 41.33
C MET A 467 21.24 -1.14 40.35
N ASN A 468 21.11 -0.88 39.06
CA ASN A 468 21.85 -1.62 38.04
C ASN A 468 22.15 -0.74 36.82
N SER A 469 23.41 -0.80 36.36
CA SER A 469 23.90 -0.01 35.23
C SER A 469 23.17 -0.30 33.92
N ALA A 470 22.58 -1.49 33.74
CA ALA A 470 21.78 -1.86 32.61
C ALA A 470 20.51 -0.98 32.43
N PHE A 471 20.02 -0.39 33.53
CA PHE A 471 18.86 0.51 33.47
C PHE A 471 19.20 1.98 33.21
N LYS A 472 20.49 2.34 33.02
CA LYS A 472 20.91 3.73 32.73
C LYS A 472 20.26 4.30 31.48
N MET A 473 19.90 3.44 30.53
CA MET A 473 19.19 3.87 29.31
C MET A 473 17.77 4.45 29.56
N LEU A 474 17.18 4.22 30.75
CA LEU A 474 15.92 4.87 31.13
C LEU A 474 16.07 6.41 31.30
N ASN A 475 17.29 6.91 31.44
CA ASN A 475 17.62 8.33 31.55
C ASN A 475 18.11 8.93 30.21
N SER A 476 18.20 8.14 29.14
CA SER A 476 18.62 8.62 27.82
C SER A 476 17.52 9.44 27.11
N PRO A 477 17.85 10.32 26.17
CA PRO A 477 16.85 11.02 25.34
C PRO A 477 15.91 10.07 24.60
N LEU A 478 16.40 8.88 24.18
CA LEU A 478 15.63 7.83 23.51
C LEU A 478 14.57 7.19 24.43
N ALA A 479 14.75 7.25 25.74
CA ALA A 479 13.78 6.74 26.71
C ALA A 479 12.40 7.40 26.56
N ARG A 480 12.32 8.66 26.14
CA ARG A 480 11.04 9.37 25.92
C ARG A 480 10.21 8.72 24.82
N ILE A 481 10.85 8.11 23.82
CA ILE A 481 10.19 7.46 22.68
C ILE A 481 9.88 5.99 22.99
N ILE A 482 10.76 5.33 23.78
CA ILE A 482 10.69 3.89 24.04
C ILE A 482 9.76 3.56 25.21
N ILE A 483 9.82 4.30 26.32
CA ILE A 483 9.04 4.03 27.54
C ILE A 483 7.53 3.89 27.29
N PRO A 484 6.86 4.69 26.42
CA PRO A 484 5.44 4.56 26.16
C PRO A 484 5.02 3.20 25.58
N LYS A 485 5.95 2.53 24.88
CA LYS A 485 5.70 1.24 24.20
C LYS A 485 6.36 0.05 24.91
N ALA A 486 7.24 0.28 25.86
CA ALA A 486 8.02 -0.77 26.51
C ALA A 486 7.26 -1.47 27.63
N THR A 487 7.41 -2.80 27.70
CA THR A 487 6.92 -3.67 28.78
C THR A 487 8.06 -4.13 29.67
N ILE A 488 7.73 -4.76 30.81
CA ILE A 488 8.74 -5.38 31.71
C ILE A 488 9.48 -6.50 30.97
N ALA A 489 8.82 -7.27 30.10
CA ALA A 489 9.49 -8.28 29.27
C ALA A 489 10.54 -7.67 28.34
N MET A 490 10.20 -6.59 27.64
CA MET A 490 11.17 -5.87 26.79
C MET A 490 12.32 -5.25 27.60
N MET A 491 12.06 -4.86 28.85
CA MET A 491 13.10 -4.39 29.75
C MET A 491 14.07 -5.53 30.13
N SER A 492 13.57 -6.74 30.33
CA SER A 492 14.36 -7.95 30.57
C SER A 492 15.26 -8.29 29.39
N GLU A 493 14.70 -8.38 28.18
CA GLU A 493 15.46 -8.67 26.95
C GLU A 493 16.61 -7.68 26.73
N ARG A 494 16.33 -6.38 26.91
CA ARG A 494 17.33 -5.32 26.64
C ARG A 494 18.37 -5.15 27.72
N SER A 495 18.06 -5.50 28.96
CA SER A 495 18.99 -5.39 30.08
C SER A 495 19.85 -6.62 30.30
N GLY A 496 19.47 -7.77 29.71
CA GLY A 496 20.09 -9.07 29.96
C GLY A 496 19.82 -9.63 31.36
N ILE A 497 18.86 -9.02 32.10
CA ILE A 497 18.47 -9.46 33.45
C ILE A 497 17.22 -10.31 33.32
N SER A 498 17.15 -11.44 34.04
CA SER A 498 16.00 -12.33 33.96
C SER A 498 14.69 -11.60 34.33
N LEU A 499 13.57 -12.01 33.72
CA LEU A 499 12.26 -11.42 33.99
C LEU A 499 11.89 -11.51 35.47
N ASP A 500 12.18 -12.64 36.10
CA ASP A 500 11.90 -12.87 37.51
C ASP A 500 12.69 -11.95 38.42
N ASP A 501 13.97 -11.69 38.11
CA ASP A 501 14.80 -10.74 38.85
C ASP A 501 14.29 -9.32 38.72
N ILE A 502 13.87 -8.90 37.52
CA ILE A 502 13.28 -7.56 37.32
C ILE A 502 11.97 -7.42 38.10
N LEU A 503 11.10 -8.41 38.04
CA LEU A 503 9.87 -8.41 38.81
C LEU A 503 10.13 -8.36 40.32
N LEU A 504 11.15 -9.07 40.80
CA LEU A 504 11.56 -9.04 42.20
C LEU A 504 12.09 -7.67 42.62
N ILE A 505 12.94 -7.03 41.79
CA ILE A 505 13.46 -5.67 42.01
C ILE A 505 12.30 -4.67 42.08
N LEU A 506 11.38 -4.72 41.12
CA LEU A 506 10.23 -3.82 41.09
C LEU A 506 9.33 -4.00 42.31
N LYS A 507 9.02 -5.25 42.70
CA LYS A 507 8.23 -5.55 43.91
C LYS A 507 8.90 -4.99 45.17
N LYS A 508 10.21 -5.15 45.31
CA LYS A 508 10.96 -4.60 46.46
C LYS A 508 10.92 -3.08 46.54
N LEU A 509 11.11 -2.39 45.41
CA LEU A 509 11.06 -0.93 45.34
C LEU A 509 9.64 -0.40 45.61
N ILE A 510 8.63 -1.02 45.04
CA ILE A 510 7.22 -0.63 45.24
C ILE A 510 6.82 -0.82 46.72
N ALA A 511 7.18 -1.95 47.32
CA ALA A 511 6.94 -2.19 48.74
C ALA A 511 7.65 -1.19 49.65
N LYS A 512 8.86 -0.73 49.26
CA LYS A 512 9.56 0.36 49.97
C LYS A 512 8.76 1.68 49.91
N TYR A 513 8.32 2.08 48.70
CA TYR A 513 7.56 3.32 48.51
C TYR A 513 6.17 3.30 49.20
N GLN A 514 5.57 2.12 49.33
CA GLN A 514 4.31 1.94 50.07
C GLN A 514 4.48 2.08 51.59
N ARG A 515 5.68 1.80 52.12
CA ARG A 515 6.00 1.98 53.56
C ARG A 515 6.42 3.40 53.90
N GLU A 516 6.87 4.16 52.90
CA GLU A 516 7.34 5.56 53.09
C GLU A 516 6.19 6.57 52.84
N LYS A 517 4.98 6.12 52.46
CA LYS A 517 3.72 6.87 52.42
C LYS A 517 2.92 6.66 53.68
#